data_720caf918f87c28cafa75e7c22dfc95b
#
_entry.id   720caf918f87c28cafa75e7c22dfc95b
#
_cell.length_a   1.000
_cell.length_b   1.000
_cell.length_c   1.000
_cell.angle_alpha   90.00
_cell.angle_beta   90.00
_cell.angle_gamma   90.00
#
_symmetry.space_group_name_H-M   'P 1'
#
loop_
_entity.id
_entity.type
_entity.pdbx_description
1 polymer ?
#
loop_
_entity_poly.entity_id
_entity_poly.type
_entity_poly.pdbx_seq_one_letter_code
_entity_poly.pdbx_strand_id
1 'polypeptide(L)'
;MKKFMIIACLVLIACFVWGINLRNDSGKQVGIDTGTEEVEDASEPESIGINKNSESAVRYNPGRQNRSVRNYPEGRRYTTNHVWVQPEGDYCWVGITDYLQERLGDIVYVSVDEVGDEFVKGDVFATIESISEVCDLYMPLSGTILGVNNVLEDSPGMLNSNAHEYPIIMLKPDDSLEFEELLPANEYSIYIDNW
;
A
#
# COMPACT_ATOMS: atom_id res chain seq x y z
N MET A 1 23.39 27.01 -2.66
CA MET A 1 23.53 26.19 -1.44
C MET A 1 22.21 25.59 -0.93
N LYS A 2 21.05 26.25 -1.07
CA LYS A 2 19.75 25.69 -0.60
C LYS A 2 19.24 24.47 -1.39
N LYS A 3 19.54 24.36 -2.68
CA LYS A 3 19.09 23.21 -3.52
C LYS A 3 19.78 21.88 -3.18
N PHE A 4 21.04 21.92 -2.73
CA PHE A 4 21.77 20.70 -2.34
C PHE A 4 21.30 20.11 -1.00
N MET A 5 20.77 20.92 -0.11
CA MET A 5 20.29 20.48 1.19
C MET A 5 18.93 19.77 1.09
N ILE A 6 18.08 20.14 0.12
CA ILE A 6 16.77 19.51 -0.11
C ILE A 6 16.95 18.11 -0.71
N ILE A 7 17.89 17.94 -1.64
CA ILE A 7 18.18 16.62 -2.24
C ILE A 7 18.75 15.64 -1.21
N ALA A 8 19.63 16.10 -0.30
CA ALA A 8 20.16 15.26 0.76
C ALA A 8 19.09 14.82 1.78
N CYS A 9 18.09 15.66 2.06
CA CYS A 9 16.98 15.32 2.96
C CYS A 9 16.02 14.28 2.33
N LEU A 10 15.75 14.37 1.03
CA LEU A 10 14.92 13.40 0.29
C LEU A 10 15.58 12.02 0.21
N VAL A 11 16.90 11.96 0.02
CA VAL A 11 17.64 10.68 0.01
C VAL A 11 17.62 10.01 1.39
N LEU A 12 17.69 10.78 2.49
CA LEU A 12 17.65 10.22 3.85
C LEU A 12 16.26 9.70 4.22
N ILE A 13 15.19 10.32 3.75
CA ILE A 13 13.82 9.85 3.98
C ILE A 13 13.57 8.58 3.18
N ALA A 14 14.01 8.50 1.93
CA ALA A 14 13.92 7.28 1.12
C ALA A 14 14.68 6.11 1.77
N CYS A 15 15.88 6.34 2.33
CA CYS A 15 16.65 5.31 3.04
C CYS A 15 15.93 4.77 4.29
N PHE A 16 15.16 5.59 4.99
CA PHE A 16 14.45 5.17 6.22
C PHE A 16 13.20 4.32 5.91
N VAL A 17 12.50 4.62 4.84
CA VAL A 17 11.30 3.88 4.40
C VAL A 17 11.65 2.56 3.72
N TRP A 18 12.83 2.47 3.08
CA TRP A 18 13.22 1.30 2.27
C TRP A 18 14.20 0.35 2.96
N GLY A 19 14.43 0.51 4.28
CA GLY A 19 15.21 -0.45 5.07
C GLY A 19 16.67 -0.62 4.63
N ILE A 20 17.27 0.36 3.93
CA ILE A 20 18.69 0.36 3.59
C ILE A 20 19.48 0.67 4.86
N ASN A 21 19.96 -0.37 5.50
CA ASN A 21 20.77 -0.32 6.71
C ASN A 21 22.17 0.18 6.35
N LEU A 22 22.44 1.48 6.53
CA LEU A 22 23.79 2.02 6.46
C LEU A 22 24.56 1.50 7.66
N ARG A 23 25.35 0.46 7.48
CA ARG A 23 26.29 -0.06 8.47
C ARG A 23 27.29 1.05 8.80
N ASN A 24 27.18 1.58 9.99
CA ASN A 24 28.25 2.37 10.57
C ASN A 24 29.23 1.39 11.27
N ASP A 25 30.44 1.37 10.73
CA ASP A 25 31.54 0.51 11.21
C ASP A 25 32.13 1.12 12.49
N SER A 26 31.58 0.76 13.63
CA SER A 26 32.27 0.87 14.92
C SER A 26 31.71 -0.14 15.90
N GLY A 27 32.45 -1.23 16.03
CA GLY A 27 32.12 -2.36 16.91
C GLY A 27 32.04 -1.97 18.38
N LYS A 28 30.87 -2.26 18.98
CA LYS A 28 30.78 -2.53 20.41
C LYS A 28 29.58 -3.43 20.67
N GLN A 29 29.86 -4.68 21.01
CA GLN A 29 28.87 -5.60 21.55
C GLN A 29 28.46 -5.16 22.95
N VAL A 30 27.14 -5.07 23.18
CA VAL A 30 26.56 -5.04 24.52
C VAL A 30 25.74 -6.30 24.67
N GLY A 31 26.18 -7.17 25.55
CA GLY A 31 25.47 -8.39 25.92
C GLY A 31 24.20 -8.06 26.68
N ILE A 32 23.12 -8.75 26.32
CA ILE A 32 21.87 -8.76 27.08
C ILE A 32 21.72 -10.14 27.71
N ASP A 33 21.67 -10.10 29.02
CA ASP A 33 21.50 -11.21 29.96
C ASP A 33 20.10 -11.84 29.77
N THR A 34 20.03 -13.16 29.65
CA THR A 34 18.80 -13.94 29.58
C THR A 34 18.38 -14.34 30.98
N GLY A 35 17.43 -13.60 31.56
CA GLY A 35 16.71 -14.02 32.73
C GLY A 35 15.46 -14.83 32.36
N THR A 36 15.52 -16.14 32.57
CA THR A 36 14.35 -17.04 32.56
C THR A 36 13.62 -16.88 33.88
N GLU A 37 12.37 -16.48 33.88
CA GLU A 37 11.45 -16.70 35.00
C GLU A 37 10.27 -17.56 34.52
N GLU A 38 10.22 -18.76 35.10
CA GLU A 38 9.06 -19.65 35.11
C GLU A 38 7.97 -19.03 35.98
N VAL A 39 6.73 -19.02 35.50
CA VAL A 39 5.56 -18.82 36.35
C VAL A 39 4.52 -19.89 36.07
N GLU A 40 4.24 -20.63 37.13
CA GLU A 40 3.24 -21.71 37.26
C GLU A 40 1.79 -21.19 37.16
N ASP A 41 0.99 -22.03 36.51
CA ASP A 41 -0.29 -22.65 36.89
C ASP A 41 -1.48 -21.82 37.40
N ALA A 42 -2.61 -22.18 36.79
CA ALA A 42 -3.98 -22.29 37.31
C ALA A 42 -4.84 -21.03 37.46
N SER A 43 -5.86 -20.95 36.61
CA SER A 43 -7.26 -21.11 37.05
C SER A 43 -8.24 -20.85 35.89
N GLU A 44 -9.21 -21.75 35.76
CA GLU A 44 -10.35 -21.67 34.79
C GLU A 44 -11.15 -20.38 35.02
N PRO A 45 -11.63 -19.70 33.98
CA PRO A 45 -12.61 -18.63 34.13
C PRO A 45 -14.03 -19.18 34.13
N GLU A 46 -14.77 -18.69 35.16
CA GLU A 46 -16.19 -18.89 35.38
C GLU A 46 -17.06 -18.52 34.18
N SER A 47 -18.12 -19.28 34.03
CA SER A 47 -19.20 -19.13 33.05
C SER A 47 -19.87 -17.74 33.15
N ILE A 48 -19.71 -16.91 32.11
CA ILE A 48 -20.48 -15.67 31.98
C ILE A 48 -21.78 -15.96 31.24
N GLY A 49 -22.87 -15.64 31.87
CA GLY A 49 -24.23 -15.86 31.45
C GLY A 49 -24.56 -15.21 30.09
N ILE A 50 -25.19 -16.02 29.24
CA ILE A 50 -25.71 -15.60 27.93
C ILE A 50 -26.95 -14.73 28.17
N ASN A 51 -26.84 -13.43 27.90
CA ASN A 51 -27.98 -12.54 27.81
C ASN A 51 -28.68 -12.71 26.46
N LYS A 52 -29.81 -13.41 26.46
CA LYS A 52 -30.71 -13.57 25.30
C LYS A 52 -31.57 -12.32 25.17
N ASN A 53 -31.14 -11.30 24.45
CA ASN A 53 -32.03 -10.31 23.79
C ASN A 53 -31.23 -9.36 22.92
N SER A 54 -30.97 -9.75 21.69
CA SER A 54 -30.98 -8.90 20.49
C SER A 54 -30.94 -9.80 19.26
N GLU A 55 -32.12 -10.11 18.74
CA GLU A 55 -32.31 -10.69 17.41
C GLU A 55 -31.91 -9.65 16.36
N SER A 56 -30.67 -9.68 15.92
CA SER A 56 -30.30 -9.36 14.56
C SER A 56 -29.66 -10.62 13.99
N ALA A 57 -30.52 -11.48 13.45
CA ALA A 57 -30.08 -12.69 12.77
C ALA A 57 -29.27 -12.30 11.54
N VAL A 58 -27.95 -12.23 11.69
CA VAL A 58 -27.03 -12.30 10.56
C VAL A 58 -27.24 -13.65 9.92
N ARG A 59 -27.98 -13.67 8.82
CA ARG A 59 -28.19 -14.88 8.03
C ARG A 59 -26.84 -15.36 7.53
N TYR A 60 -26.31 -16.41 8.14
CA TYR A 60 -25.17 -17.15 7.64
C TYR A 60 -25.49 -17.65 6.21
N ASN A 61 -24.79 -17.11 5.23
CA ASN A 61 -24.87 -17.55 3.83
C ASN A 61 -23.67 -18.46 3.55
N PRO A 62 -23.84 -19.80 3.51
CA PRO A 62 -22.74 -20.75 3.32
C PRO A 62 -22.10 -20.73 1.92
N GLY A 63 -22.62 -19.92 0.99
CA GLY A 63 -22.09 -19.74 -0.36
C GLY A 63 -21.10 -18.57 -0.52
N ARG A 64 -20.91 -17.73 0.49
CA ARG A 64 -19.87 -16.71 0.48
C ARG A 64 -18.55 -17.37 0.87
N GLN A 65 -17.81 -17.83 -0.13
CA GLN A 65 -16.41 -18.22 0.07
C GLN A 65 -15.70 -17.10 0.82
N ASN A 66 -14.90 -17.51 1.80
CA ASN A 66 -14.09 -16.68 2.68
C ASN A 66 -13.23 -15.70 1.83
N ARG A 67 -13.81 -14.57 1.39
CA ARG A 67 -13.03 -13.47 0.87
C ARG A 67 -12.19 -13.03 2.06
N SER A 68 -10.88 -13.19 1.95
CA SER A 68 -9.95 -12.55 2.87
C SER A 68 -10.47 -11.14 3.10
N VAL A 69 -10.63 -10.75 4.37
CA VAL A 69 -11.09 -9.39 4.70
C VAL A 69 -10.00 -8.46 4.15
N ARG A 70 -10.23 -7.93 2.93
CA ARG A 70 -9.32 -6.98 2.31
C ARG A 70 -9.35 -5.73 3.16
N ASN A 71 -8.22 -5.40 3.75
CA ASN A 71 -8.06 -4.19 4.53
C ASN A 71 -7.47 -3.10 3.63
N TYR A 72 -8.30 -2.14 3.25
CA TYR A 72 -7.85 -0.96 2.52
C TYR A 72 -7.42 0.11 3.53
N PRO A 73 -6.13 0.51 3.56
CA PRO A 73 -5.62 1.48 4.52
C PRO A 73 -6.42 2.78 4.54
N GLU A 74 -6.86 3.19 5.74
CA GLU A 74 -7.45 4.50 5.97
C GLU A 74 -6.41 5.61 5.73
N GLY A 75 -6.85 6.80 5.31
CA GLY A 75 -5.95 7.90 4.95
C GLY A 75 -5.44 7.85 3.52
N ARG A 76 -5.69 6.76 2.80
CA ARG A 76 -5.53 6.67 1.35
C ARG A 76 -6.83 7.00 0.63
N ARG A 77 -6.68 7.34 -0.65
CA ARG A 77 -7.78 7.43 -1.60
C ARG A 77 -7.57 6.40 -2.71
N TYR A 78 -8.66 6.06 -3.36
CA TYR A 78 -8.69 4.97 -4.33
C TYR A 78 -9.44 5.39 -5.60
N THR A 79 -8.96 4.92 -6.74
CA THR A 79 -9.69 5.06 -8.00
C THR A 79 -10.55 3.83 -8.28
N THR A 80 -11.52 3.96 -9.17
CA THR A 80 -12.29 2.83 -9.72
C THR A 80 -11.45 1.91 -10.61
N ASN A 81 -10.25 2.36 -11.04
CA ASN A 81 -9.26 1.57 -11.77
C ASN A 81 -8.25 0.90 -10.84
N HIS A 82 -8.57 0.83 -9.52
CA HIS A 82 -7.82 0.08 -8.52
C HIS A 82 -6.40 0.61 -8.24
N VAL A 83 -6.19 1.91 -8.41
CA VAL A 83 -4.98 2.62 -8.01
C VAL A 83 -5.23 3.30 -6.66
N TRP A 84 -4.27 3.22 -5.74
CA TRP A 84 -4.32 3.95 -4.48
C TRP A 84 -3.37 5.15 -4.49
N VAL A 85 -3.76 6.18 -3.74
CA VAL A 85 -3.00 7.42 -3.52
C VAL A 85 -2.84 7.66 -2.03
N GLN A 86 -1.61 7.83 -1.56
CA GLN A 86 -1.25 8.17 -0.18
C GLN A 86 -0.62 9.56 -0.14
N PRO A 87 -1.29 10.59 0.41
CA PRO A 87 -0.70 11.92 0.51
C PRO A 87 0.40 11.96 1.56
N GLU A 88 1.47 12.72 1.28
CA GLU A 88 2.57 12.97 2.18
C GLU A 88 3.18 14.36 1.94
N GLY A 89 2.72 15.38 2.70
CA GLY A 89 3.12 16.77 2.50
C GLY A 89 2.71 17.30 1.13
N ASP A 90 3.69 17.73 0.34
CA ASP A 90 3.48 18.34 -0.99
C ASP A 90 3.48 17.31 -2.14
N TYR A 91 3.57 16.01 -1.83
CA TYR A 91 3.56 14.92 -2.81
C TYR A 91 2.68 13.77 -2.34
N CYS A 92 2.49 12.79 -3.18
CA CYS A 92 1.78 11.58 -2.84
C CYS A 92 2.49 10.35 -3.43
N TRP A 93 2.32 9.22 -2.74
CA TRP A 93 2.67 7.90 -3.24
C TRP A 93 1.49 7.30 -4.00
N VAL A 94 1.77 6.63 -5.10
CA VAL A 94 0.77 6.00 -5.97
C VAL A 94 1.16 4.55 -6.20
N GLY A 95 0.20 3.65 -6.08
CA GLY A 95 0.39 2.22 -6.32
C GLY A 95 -0.92 1.51 -6.62
N ILE A 96 -0.87 0.20 -6.78
CA ILE A 96 -2.05 -0.63 -7.06
C ILE A 96 -2.63 -1.25 -5.79
N THR A 97 -3.92 -1.61 -5.82
CA THR A 97 -4.57 -2.28 -4.70
C THR A 97 -4.36 -3.80 -4.72
N ASP A 98 -4.55 -4.46 -3.58
CA ASP A 98 -4.55 -5.92 -3.49
C ASP A 98 -5.61 -6.55 -4.39
N TYR A 99 -6.71 -5.86 -4.60
CA TYR A 99 -7.74 -6.34 -5.53
C TYR A 99 -7.20 -6.45 -6.97
N LEU A 100 -6.44 -5.44 -7.43
CA LEU A 100 -5.90 -5.47 -8.79
C LEU A 100 -4.83 -6.56 -8.93
N GLN A 101 -3.87 -6.65 -8.00
CA GLN A 101 -2.82 -7.66 -8.08
C GLN A 101 -3.39 -9.10 -8.00
N GLU A 102 -4.44 -9.33 -7.19
CA GLU A 102 -5.12 -10.63 -7.14
C GLU A 102 -5.81 -10.98 -8.48
N ARG A 103 -6.36 -10.00 -9.17
CA ARG A 103 -6.98 -10.21 -10.49
C ARG A 103 -5.97 -10.48 -11.58
N LEU A 104 -4.85 -9.77 -11.55
CA LEU A 104 -3.78 -9.95 -12.52
C LEU A 104 -3.07 -11.30 -12.37
N GLY A 105 -3.00 -11.83 -11.14
CA GLY A 105 -2.18 -12.99 -10.82
C GLY A 105 -0.69 -12.64 -10.81
N ASP A 106 0.18 -13.57 -11.17
CA ASP A 106 1.63 -13.43 -11.08
C ASP A 106 2.14 -12.30 -12.00
N ILE A 107 2.57 -11.20 -11.42
CA ILE A 107 3.12 -10.04 -12.10
C ILE A 107 4.58 -10.33 -12.47
N VAL A 108 4.91 -10.16 -13.75
CA VAL A 108 6.22 -10.51 -14.31
C VAL A 108 6.98 -9.30 -14.84
N TYR A 109 6.29 -8.17 -15.08
CA TYR A 109 6.94 -6.96 -15.59
C TYR A 109 6.13 -5.71 -15.19
N VAL A 110 6.84 -4.61 -14.91
CA VAL A 110 6.27 -3.29 -14.64
C VAL A 110 7.07 -2.26 -15.44
N SER A 111 6.38 -1.54 -16.33
CA SER A 111 6.94 -0.42 -17.09
C SER A 111 6.32 0.87 -16.57
N VAL A 112 7.13 1.88 -16.32
CA VAL A 112 6.71 3.19 -15.80
C VAL A 112 7.36 4.27 -16.64
N ASP A 113 6.64 5.38 -16.89
CA ASP A 113 7.20 6.54 -17.57
C ASP A 113 8.25 7.25 -16.73
N GLU A 114 8.95 8.22 -17.31
CA GLU A 114 10.18 8.79 -16.74
C GLU A 114 9.88 9.84 -15.65
N VAL A 115 10.86 10.02 -14.76
CA VAL A 115 10.84 11.10 -13.77
C VAL A 115 10.92 12.45 -14.48
N GLY A 116 9.99 13.34 -14.14
CA GLY A 116 9.84 14.66 -14.73
C GLY A 116 8.73 14.76 -15.75
N ASP A 117 8.12 13.64 -16.16
CA ASP A 117 6.97 13.65 -17.05
C ASP A 117 5.74 14.20 -16.36
N GLU A 118 4.96 14.98 -17.11
CA GLU A 118 3.72 15.62 -16.68
C GLU A 118 2.52 14.88 -17.28
N PHE A 119 1.51 14.64 -16.46
CA PHE A 119 0.30 13.89 -16.83
C PHE A 119 -0.97 14.63 -16.43
N VAL A 120 -2.01 14.39 -17.19
CA VAL A 120 -3.39 14.73 -16.80
C VAL A 120 -4.05 13.50 -16.19
N LYS A 121 -4.90 13.69 -15.19
CA LYS A 121 -5.72 12.63 -14.60
C LYS A 121 -6.40 11.79 -15.67
N GLY A 122 -6.17 10.47 -15.59
CA GLY A 122 -6.70 9.51 -16.56
C GLY A 122 -5.76 9.14 -17.69
N ASP A 123 -4.60 9.79 -17.85
CA ASP A 123 -3.56 9.35 -18.78
C ASP A 123 -2.91 8.05 -18.30
N VAL A 124 -2.41 7.24 -19.21
CA VAL A 124 -1.63 6.03 -18.87
C VAL A 124 -0.24 6.47 -18.45
N PHE A 125 0.24 6.05 -17.27
CA PHE A 125 1.57 6.35 -16.75
C PHE A 125 2.45 5.12 -16.52
N ALA A 126 1.83 3.94 -16.55
CA ALA A 126 2.55 2.68 -16.35
C ALA A 126 1.76 1.52 -16.96
N THR A 127 2.45 0.43 -17.23
CA THR A 127 1.86 -0.82 -17.69
C THR A 127 2.38 -1.98 -16.83
N ILE A 128 1.49 -2.85 -16.37
CA ILE A 128 1.82 -4.08 -15.65
C ILE A 128 1.54 -5.27 -16.56
N GLU A 129 2.52 -6.16 -16.69
CA GLU A 129 2.34 -7.44 -17.36
C GLU A 129 2.31 -8.56 -16.32
N SER A 130 1.30 -9.40 -16.41
CA SER A 130 1.20 -10.65 -15.67
C SER A 130 1.36 -11.85 -16.63
N ILE A 131 1.37 -13.06 -16.08
CA ILE A 131 1.39 -14.28 -16.92
C ILE A 131 0.17 -14.35 -17.85
N SER A 132 -0.97 -13.76 -17.46
CA SER A 132 -2.25 -13.91 -18.15
C SER A 132 -2.68 -12.70 -18.99
N GLU A 133 -2.31 -11.48 -18.57
CA GLU A 133 -2.80 -10.26 -19.20
C GLU A 133 -1.83 -9.07 -19.03
N VAL A 134 -2.06 -8.02 -19.82
CA VAL A 134 -1.41 -6.71 -19.73
C VAL A 134 -2.44 -5.70 -19.26
N CYS A 135 -2.06 -4.87 -18.28
CA CYS A 135 -2.93 -3.89 -17.67
C CYS A 135 -2.28 -2.51 -17.65
N ASP A 136 -2.94 -1.53 -18.24
CA ASP A 136 -2.52 -0.13 -18.17
C ASP A 136 -2.98 0.49 -16.84
N LEU A 137 -2.09 1.26 -16.23
CA LEU A 137 -2.37 2.05 -15.04
C LEU A 137 -2.62 3.51 -15.41
N TYR A 138 -3.74 4.02 -14.93
CA TYR A 138 -4.17 5.37 -15.23
C TYR A 138 -3.86 6.32 -14.09
N MET A 139 -3.35 7.51 -14.44
CA MET A 139 -2.98 8.55 -13.49
C MET A 139 -4.19 8.94 -12.63
N PRO A 140 -4.08 8.82 -11.30
CA PRO A 140 -5.19 9.13 -10.40
C PRO A 140 -5.45 10.62 -10.23
N LEU A 141 -4.40 11.43 -10.41
CA LEU A 141 -4.38 12.89 -10.27
C LEU A 141 -3.51 13.47 -11.38
N SER A 142 -3.80 14.69 -11.80
CA SER A 142 -2.89 15.46 -12.67
C SER A 142 -1.64 15.85 -11.89
N GLY A 143 -0.47 15.80 -12.53
CA GLY A 143 0.79 16.16 -11.87
C GLY A 143 2.03 15.64 -12.56
N THR A 144 3.17 15.80 -11.87
CA THR A 144 4.51 15.45 -12.35
C THR A 144 5.07 14.26 -11.58
N ILE A 145 5.63 13.27 -12.26
CA ILE A 145 6.36 12.15 -11.62
C ILE A 145 7.65 12.68 -10.99
N LEU A 146 7.77 12.56 -9.67
CA LEU A 146 8.98 12.94 -8.92
C LEU A 146 9.94 11.78 -8.72
N GLY A 147 9.45 10.55 -8.78
CA GLY A 147 10.26 9.36 -8.58
C GLY A 147 9.55 8.10 -9.03
N VAL A 148 10.31 7.10 -9.43
CA VAL A 148 9.84 5.77 -9.84
C VAL A 148 10.47 4.73 -8.92
N ASN A 149 9.72 3.71 -8.56
CA ASN A 149 10.21 2.59 -7.79
C ASN A 149 10.95 1.58 -8.67
N ASN A 150 12.24 1.80 -8.90
CA ASN A 150 13.07 0.97 -9.77
C ASN A 150 13.24 -0.48 -9.26
N VAL A 151 12.93 -0.75 -7.98
CA VAL A 151 12.98 -2.13 -7.44
C VAL A 151 11.95 -3.03 -8.13
N LEU A 152 10.84 -2.46 -8.60
CA LEU A 152 9.80 -3.20 -9.31
C LEU A 152 10.22 -3.65 -10.72
N GLU A 153 11.24 -3.02 -11.31
CA GLU A 153 11.82 -3.46 -12.59
C GLU A 153 12.52 -4.81 -12.42
N ASP A 154 13.30 -4.97 -11.34
CA ASP A 154 14.05 -6.20 -11.04
C ASP A 154 13.20 -7.25 -10.31
N SER A 155 12.17 -6.82 -9.58
CA SER A 155 11.38 -7.67 -8.69
C SER A 155 9.89 -7.31 -8.74
N PRO A 156 9.21 -7.44 -9.88
CA PRO A 156 7.80 -7.05 -10.05
C PRO A 156 6.84 -7.83 -9.14
N GLY A 157 7.16 -9.08 -8.81
CA GLY A 157 6.38 -9.92 -7.90
C GLY A 157 6.26 -9.39 -6.46
N MET A 158 7.00 -8.32 -6.09
CA MET A 158 6.79 -7.63 -4.83
C MET A 158 5.37 -7.07 -4.71
N LEU A 159 4.77 -6.66 -5.82
CA LEU A 159 3.38 -6.21 -5.86
C LEU A 159 2.40 -7.34 -5.51
N ASN A 160 2.71 -8.59 -5.84
CA ASN A 160 1.90 -9.75 -5.43
C ASN A 160 2.04 -10.05 -3.93
N SER A 161 3.19 -9.73 -3.34
CA SER A 161 3.43 -10.00 -1.93
C SER A 161 2.68 -9.03 -1.02
N ASN A 162 2.69 -7.74 -1.36
CA ASN A 162 1.98 -6.67 -0.62
C ASN A 162 1.88 -5.40 -1.46
N ALA A 163 0.88 -5.31 -2.33
CA ALA A 163 0.68 -4.17 -3.23
C ALA A 163 0.53 -2.82 -2.49
N HIS A 164 0.04 -2.85 -1.25
CA HIS A 164 -0.14 -1.64 -0.45
C HIS A 164 1.17 -1.09 0.15
N GLU A 165 2.23 -1.87 0.22
CA GLU A 165 3.53 -1.42 0.76
C GLU A 165 4.52 -0.99 -0.32
N TYR A 166 4.25 -1.35 -1.58
CA TYR A 166 5.13 -1.02 -2.69
C TYR A 166 4.48 0.01 -3.62
N PRO A 167 4.72 1.32 -3.40
CA PRO A 167 4.32 2.34 -4.37
C PRO A 167 5.07 2.15 -5.68
N ILE A 168 4.45 2.54 -6.78
CA ILE A 168 5.04 2.50 -8.13
C ILE A 168 5.73 3.82 -8.42
N ILE A 169 5.06 4.94 -8.11
CA ILE A 169 5.60 6.29 -8.33
C ILE A 169 5.41 7.19 -7.10
N MET A 170 6.21 8.24 -7.05
CA MET A 170 6.01 9.44 -6.26
C MET A 170 5.55 10.55 -7.19
N LEU A 171 4.38 11.13 -6.92
CA LEU A 171 3.72 12.13 -7.75
C LEU A 171 3.64 13.47 -6.99
N LYS A 172 3.93 14.57 -7.67
CA LYS A 172 3.58 15.91 -7.23
C LYS A 172 2.27 16.31 -7.90
N PRO A 173 1.15 16.37 -7.16
CA PRO A 173 -0.13 16.75 -7.74
C PRO A 173 -0.13 18.24 -8.09
N ASP A 174 -0.82 18.60 -9.18
CA ASP A 174 -1.02 19.98 -9.61
C ASP A 174 -2.15 20.65 -8.84
N ASP A 175 -3.22 19.89 -8.53
CA ASP A 175 -4.39 20.36 -7.81
C ASP A 175 -4.79 19.38 -6.71
N SER A 176 -4.87 19.88 -5.48
CA SER A 176 -5.33 19.10 -4.33
C SER A 176 -6.83 18.77 -4.37
N LEU A 177 -7.63 19.48 -5.15
CA LEU A 177 -9.06 19.23 -5.27
C LEU A 177 -9.35 17.90 -5.95
N GLU A 178 -8.52 17.46 -6.90
CA GLU A 178 -8.68 16.15 -7.55
C GLU A 178 -8.56 14.98 -6.56
N PHE A 179 -7.82 15.16 -5.47
CA PHE A 179 -7.67 14.15 -4.41
C PHE A 179 -9.00 13.90 -3.68
N GLU A 180 -9.80 14.94 -3.48
CA GLU A 180 -11.10 14.82 -2.81
C GLU A 180 -12.16 14.08 -3.66
N GLU A 181 -11.94 13.99 -4.97
CA GLU A 181 -12.80 13.24 -5.88
C GLU A 181 -12.57 11.73 -5.84
N LEU A 182 -11.46 11.28 -5.24
CA LEU A 182 -11.12 9.88 -5.11
C LEU A 182 -11.91 9.22 -3.97
N LEU A 183 -12.16 7.93 -4.10
CA LEU A 183 -12.92 7.16 -3.11
C LEU A 183 -12.14 6.99 -1.81
N PRO A 184 -12.73 7.27 -0.64
CA PRO A 184 -12.16 6.85 0.63
C PRO A 184 -12.20 5.31 0.77
N ALA A 185 -11.44 4.75 1.71
CA ALA A 185 -11.26 3.31 1.87
C ALA A 185 -12.59 2.54 2.04
N ASN A 186 -13.52 3.08 2.82
CA ASN A 186 -14.83 2.47 3.05
C ASN A 186 -15.70 2.43 1.77
N GLU A 187 -15.68 3.50 0.97
CA GLU A 187 -16.44 3.56 -0.29
C GLU A 187 -15.81 2.65 -1.35
N TYR A 188 -14.47 2.61 -1.41
CA TYR A 188 -13.76 1.70 -2.29
C TYR A 188 -14.04 0.23 -1.94
N SER A 189 -14.11 -0.12 -0.65
CA SER A 189 -14.50 -1.47 -0.21
C SER A 189 -15.90 -1.84 -0.70
N ILE A 190 -16.88 -0.92 -0.55
CA ILE A 190 -18.24 -1.13 -1.05
C ILE A 190 -18.25 -1.28 -2.57
N TYR A 191 -17.46 -0.45 -3.28
CA TYR A 191 -17.33 -0.54 -4.74
C TYR A 191 -16.88 -1.92 -5.19
N ILE A 192 -15.85 -2.48 -4.54
CA ILE A 192 -15.33 -3.82 -4.85
C ILE A 192 -16.33 -4.94 -4.51
N ASP A 193 -17.10 -4.80 -3.43
CA ASP A 193 -18.06 -5.81 -3.00
C ASP A 193 -19.28 -5.91 -3.96
N ASN A 194 -19.52 -4.90 -4.76
CA ASN A 194 -20.61 -4.84 -5.74
C ASN A 194 -20.18 -5.24 -7.17
N TRP A 195 -18.90 -5.56 -7.35
CA TRP A 195 -18.31 -6.08 -8.62
C TRP A 195 -18.28 -7.61 -8.57
#